data_336d7b0c9798206f4bef4a1e28832608
#
_entry.id   336d7b0c9798206f4bef4a1e28832608
#
_cell.length_a   1.000
_cell.length_b   1.000
_cell.length_c   1.000
_cell.angle_alpha   90.00
_cell.angle_beta   90.00
_cell.angle_gamma   90.00
#
_symmetry.space_group_name_H-M   'P 1'
#
loop_
_entity.id
_entity.type
_entity.pdbx_description
1 polymer ?
#
loop_
_entity_poly.entity_id
_entity_poly.type
_entity_poly.pdbx_seq_one_letter_code
_entity_poly.pdbx_strand_id
1 'polypeptide(L)'
;MTPAPKVGSVVINTDDPDRLAAFWIGLLGVEIARRSGPYFIWLEPQHEGGISVAFQKVDDPTEGRRRLHLDMYVEDLDSSVKRALDLGASQVEEHTVGDFTWSVLADPDGNEFCLAPGH
;
A
#
# COMPACT_ATOMS: atom_id res chain seq x y z
N MET A 1 -3.83 -1.70 24.53
CA MET A 1 -3.27 -0.70 23.63
C MET A 1 -2.96 -1.32 22.28
N THR A 2 -3.33 -0.66 21.22
CA THR A 2 -3.10 -1.16 19.86
C THR A 2 -1.68 -0.82 19.42
N PRO A 3 -0.90 -1.82 18.95
CA PRO A 3 0.41 -1.50 18.39
C PRO A 3 0.29 -0.60 17.18
N ALA A 4 1.31 0.21 16.95
CA ALA A 4 1.32 1.11 15.81
C ALA A 4 1.37 0.32 14.50
N PRO A 5 0.75 0.84 13.44
CA PRO A 5 0.89 0.23 12.13
C PRO A 5 2.34 0.23 11.67
N LYS A 6 2.70 -0.76 10.87
CA LYS A 6 4.04 -0.82 10.27
C LYS A 6 3.92 -0.56 8.79
N VAL A 7 4.73 0.38 8.30
CA VAL A 7 4.76 0.69 6.87
C VAL A 7 5.39 -0.50 6.14
N GLY A 8 4.63 -1.08 5.23
CA GLY A 8 5.10 -2.25 4.47
C GLY A 8 5.58 -1.90 3.09
N SER A 9 4.88 -1.01 2.41
CA SER A 9 5.20 -0.70 1.01
C SER A 9 4.86 0.74 0.67
N VAL A 10 5.62 1.27 -0.27
CA VAL A 10 5.23 2.47 -1.01
C VAL A 10 4.67 1.95 -2.33
N VAL A 11 3.43 2.31 -2.65
CA VAL A 11 2.73 1.79 -3.81
C VAL A 11 2.61 2.88 -4.85
N ILE A 12 3.05 2.57 -6.08
CA ILE A 12 2.99 3.49 -7.21
C ILE A 12 1.90 3.00 -8.15
N ASN A 13 0.96 3.89 -8.47
CA ASN A 13 -0.10 3.58 -9.42
C ASN A 13 0.41 3.73 -10.84
N THR A 14 0.05 2.80 -11.70
CA THR A 14 0.55 2.79 -13.09
C THR A 14 -0.46 2.03 -13.96
N ASP A 15 -0.49 2.35 -15.25
CA ASP A 15 -1.29 1.57 -16.18
C ASP A 15 -0.55 0.34 -16.69
N ASP A 16 0.75 0.22 -16.40
CA ASP A 16 1.55 -0.91 -16.86
C ASP A 16 2.56 -1.31 -15.78
N PRO A 17 2.14 -2.13 -14.81
CA PRO A 17 3.04 -2.52 -13.72
C PRO A 17 4.32 -3.22 -14.17
N ASP A 18 4.23 -4.05 -15.21
CA ASP A 18 5.42 -4.78 -15.67
C ASP A 18 6.48 -3.82 -16.19
N ARG A 19 6.08 -2.85 -16.99
CA ARG A 19 7.03 -1.88 -17.53
C ARG A 19 7.65 -1.03 -16.44
N LEU A 20 6.84 -0.55 -15.52
CA LEU A 20 7.34 0.30 -14.45
C LEU A 20 8.20 -0.49 -13.47
N ALA A 21 7.81 -1.73 -13.17
CA ALA A 21 8.61 -2.58 -12.29
C ALA A 21 10.00 -2.83 -12.90
N ALA A 22 10.06 -3.06 -14.22
CA ALA A 22 11.35 -3.29 -14.88
C ALA A 22 12.31 -2.12 -14.67
N PHE A 23 11.81 -0.90 -14.74
CA PHE A 23 12.64 0.28 -14.47
C PHE A 23 13.20 0.25 -13.04
N TRP A 24 12.33 0.05 -12.06
CA TRP A 24 12.75 0.10 -10.66
C TRP A 24 13.62 -1.07 -10.26
N ILE A 25 13.35 -2.26 -10.82
CA ILE A 25 14.20 -3.43 -10.62
C ILE A 25 15.64 -3.11 -11.07
N GLY A 26 15.75 -2.49 -12.26
CA GLY A 26 17.08 -2.14 -12.76
C GLY A 26 17.76 -1.09 -11.91
N LEU A 27 17.01 -0.08 -11.48
CA LEU A 27 17.60 1.02 -10.72
C LEU A 27 17.98 0.60 -9.30
N LEU A 28 17.10 -0.13 -8.63
CA LEU A 28 17.30 -0.50 -7.22
C LEU A 28 18.10 -1.78 -7.05
N GLY A 29 18.22 -2.60 -8.09
CA GLY A 29 18.98 -3.84 -8.00
C GLY A 29 18.28 -4.91 -7.19
N VAL A 30 16.96 -4.96 -7.26
CA VAL A 30 16.16 -5.93 -6.51
C VAL A 30 15.34 -6.78 -7.47
N GLU A 31 14.66 -7.80 -6.94
CA GLU A 31 13.84 -8.70 -7.73
C GLU A 31 12.39 -8.63 -7.26
N ILE A 32 11.50 -9.23 -8.05
CA ILE A 32 10.10 -9.30 -7.66
C ILE A 32 9.95 -10.27 -6.50
N ALA A 33 9.31 -9.78 -5.42
CA ALA A 33 9.01 -10.62 -4.26
C ALA A 33 7.71 -11.38 -4.48
N ARG A 34 6.71 -10.71 -5.06
CA ARG A 34 5.38 -11.29 -5.19
C ARG A 34 4.62 -10.58 -6.30
N ARG A 35 3.70 -11.30 -6.90
CA ARG A 35 2.84 -10.76 -7.96
C ARG A 35 1.41 -11.24 -7.73
N SER A 36 0.44 -10.38 -7.97
CA SER A 36 -0.97 -10.74 -7.92
C SER A 36 -1.59 -10.45 -9.29
N GLY A 37 -1.62 -11.48 -10.15
CA GLY A 37 -2.12 -11.34 -11.51
C GLY A 37 -1.43 -10.22 -12.25
N PRO A 38 -2.13 -9.55 -13.17
CA PRO A 38 -1.55 -8.39 -13.87
C PRO A 38 -1.73 -7.09 -13.07
N TYR A 39 -2.25 -7.15 -11.84
CA TYR A 39 -2.74 -5.97 -11.15
C TYR A 39 -1.77 -5.43 -10.11
N PHE A 40 -0.89 -6.26 -9.57
CA PHE A 40 -0.05 -5.83 -8.46
C PHE A 40 1.29 -6.56 -8.49
N ILE A 41 2.37 -5.81 -8.27
CA ILE A 41 3.73 -6.36 -8.17
C ILE A 41 4.39 -5.75 -6.95
N TRP A 42 5.02 -6.60 -6.12
CA TRP A 42 5.81 -6.14 -4.97
C TRP A 42 7.26 -6.53 -5.21
N LEU A 43 8.16 -5.59 -5.01
CA LEU A 43 9.60 -5.84 -5.12
C LEU A 43 10.17 -6.23 -3.76
N GLU A 44 11.27 -6.97 -3.78
CA GLU A 44 12.02 -7.23 -2.56
C GLU A 44 12.56 -5.91 -2.01
N PRO A 45 12.59 -5.73 -0.68
CA PRO A 45 13.27 -4.57 -0.13
C PRO A 45 14.77 -4.65 -0.41
N GLN A 46 15.45 -3.51 -0.42
CA GLN A 46 16.88 -3.47 -0.71
C GLN A 46 17.73 -4.08 0.40
N HIS A 47 17.18 -4.14 1.59
CA HIS A 47 17.88 -4.74 2.72
C HIS A 47 16.84 -5.27 3.70
N GLU A 48 17.28 -6.16 4.55
CA GLU A 48 16.41 -6.75 5.55
C GLU A 48 15.80 -5.65 6.43
N GLY A 49 14.47 -5.73 6.62
CA GLY A 49 13.78 -4.72 7.39
C GLY A 49 13.42 -3.46 6.62
N GLY A 50 13.81 -3.39 5.34
CA GLY A 50 13.48 -2.25 4.51
C GLY A 50 12.05 -2.29 4.00
N ILE A 51 11.62 -1.18 3.37
CA ILE A 51 10.29 -1.09 2.78
C ILE A 51 10.34 -1.61 1.36
N SER A 52 9.22 -2.21 0.93
CA SER A 52 9.08 -2.64 -0.45
C SER A 52 8.53 -1.50 -1.30
N VAL A 53 8.94 -1.46 -2.56
CA VAL A 53 8.28 -0.65 -3.57
C VAL A 53 7.33 -1.58 -4.32
N ALA A 54 6.11 -1.12 -4.54
CA ALA A 54 5.09 -1.95 -5.18
C ALA A 54 4.40 -1.15 -6.27
N PHE A 55 3.73 -1.85 -7.18
CA PHE A 55 3.07 -1.23 -8.32
C PHE A 55 1.66 -1.78 -8.43
N GLN A 56 0.70 -0.88 -8.58
CA GLN A 56 -0.70 -1.26 -8.69
C GLN A 56 -1.25 -0.74 -10.00
N LYS A 57 -1.89 -1.63 -10.76
CA LYS A 57 -2.48 -1.24 -12.03
C LYS A 57 -3.74 -0.43 -11.79
N VAL A 58 -3.82 0.72 -12.42
CA VAL A 58 -5.00 1.58 -12.43
C VAL A 58 -5.22 2.05 -13.85
N ASP A 59 -6.47 2.37 -14.19
CA ASP A 59 -6.79 2.77 -15.56
C ASP A 59 -6.32 4.17 -15.87
N ASP A 60 -6.30 5.06 -14.88
CA ASP A 60 -5.94 6.46 -15.09
C ASP A 60 -5.06 6.94 -13.94
N PRO A 61 -3.76 6.68 -13.99
CA PRO A 61 -2.88 6.95 -12.85
C PRO A 61 -2.41 8.38 -12.73
N THR A 62 -2.76 9.27 -13.65
CA THR A 62 -2.04 10.53 -13.75
C THR A 62 -2.74 11.72 -13.15
N GLU A 63 -4.02 11.85 -13.32
CA GLU A 63 -4.69 13.13 -13.12
C GLU A 63 -4.93 13.47 -11.67
N GLY A 64 -3.99 14.16 -11.06
CA GLY A 64 -4.20 14.78 -9.75
C GLY A 64 -4.50 13.86 -8.60
N ARG A 65 -4.72 12.59 -8.88
CA ARG A 65 -4.96 11.62 -7.83
C ARG A 65 -3.65 11.01 -7.41
N ARG A 66 -3.66 10.51 -6.26
CA ARG A 66 -2.49 9.96 -5.61
C ARG A 66 -1.89 8.85 -6.45
N ARG A 67 -0.73 9.14 -6.98
CA ARG A 67 0.04 8.14 -7.70
C ARG A 67 0.81 7.26 -6.73
N LEU A 68 0.99 7.74 -5.52
CA LEU A 68 1.68 7.02 -4.45
C LEU A 68 0.79 6.92 -3.25
N HIS A 69 0.86 5.79 -2.55
CA HIS A 69 0.23 5.65 -1.24
C HIS A 69 1.04 4.66 -0.42
N LEU A 70 0.85 4.70 0.90
CA LEU A 70 1.50 3.77 1.81
C LEU A 70 0.54 2.62 2.10
N ASP A 71 1.08 1.40 2.10
CA ASP A 71 0.38 0.24 2.63
C ASP A 71 1.01 -0.08 3.99
N MET A 72 0.17 -0.18 5.00
CA MET A 72 0.63 -0.48 6.35
C MET A 72 -0.08 -1.71 6.88
N TYR A 73 0.64 -2.48 7.67
CA TYR A 73 0.11 -3.70 8.26
C TYR A 73 -0.16 -3.47 9.74
N VAL A 74 -1.27 -4.00 10.20
CA VAL A 74 -1.72 -3.82 11.58
C VAL A 74 -2.09 -5.19 12.16
N GLU A 75 -2.02 -5.29 13.50
CA GLU A 75 -2.41 -6.53 14.17
C GLU A 75 -3.92 -6.65 14.29
N ASP A 76 -4.59 -5.53 14.57
CA ASP A 76 -6.04 -5.50 14.72
C ASP A 76 -6.57 -4.34 13.87
N LEU A 77 -7.27 -4.69 12.80
CA LEU A 77 -7.73 -3.67 11.86
C LEU A 77 -8.71 -2.70 12.51
N ASP A 78 -9.69 -3.21 13.24
CA ASP A 78 -10.74 -2.36 13.81
C ASP A 78 -10.18 -1.33 14.78
N SER A 79 -9.31 -1.76 15.68
CA SER A 79 -8.73 -0.82 16.66
C SER A 79 -7.76 0.15 16.00
N SER A 80 -7.07 -0.29 14.97
CA SER A 80 -6.14 0.60 14.24
C SER A 80 -6.89 1.65 13.44
N VAL A 81 -7.99 1.28 12.80
CA VAL A 81 -8.84 2.25 12.11
C VAL A 81 -9.38 3.27 13.12
N LYS A 82 -9.90 2.80 14.26
CA LYS A 82 -10.42 3.69 15.27
C LYS A 82 -9.36 4.68 15.75
N ARG A 83 -8.14 4.17 16.01
CA ARG A 83 -7.06 5.05 16.43
C ARG A 83 -6.74 6.10 15.38
N ALA A 84 -6.70 5.71 14.10
CA ALA A 84 -6.44 6.67 13.04
C ALA A 84 -7.52 7.74 12.96
N LEU A 85 -8.79 7.33 13.07
CA LEU A 85 -9.89 8.28 13.07
C LEU A 85 -9.81 9.24 14.26
N ASP A 86 -9.45 8.73 15.44
CA ASP A 86 -9.30 9.57 16.63
C ASP A 86 -8.17 10.59 16.43
N LEU A 87 -7.17 10.28 15.62
CA LEU A 87 -6.05 11.18 15.35
C LEU A 87 -6.33 12.17 14.22
N GLY A 88 -7.47 12.06 13.55
CA GLY A 88 -7.85 13.02 12.53
C GLY A 88 -7.98 12.47 11.11
N ALA A 89 -7.79 11.17 10.93
CA ALA A 89 -7.98 10.56 9.62
C ALA A 89 -9.47 10.45 9.30
N SER A 90 -9.78 10.26 8.02
CA SER A 90 -11.12 9.93 7.59
C SER A 90 -11.07 8.60 6.84
N GLN A 91 -12.15 7.83 6.94
CA GLN A 91 -12.24 6.56 6.25
C GLN A 91 -12.81 6.79 4.86
N VAL A 92 -12.11 6.30 3.84
CA VAL A 92 -12.49 6.52 2.44
C VAL A 92 -13.25 5.33 1.90
N GLU A 93 -12.70 4.12 2.08
CA GLU A 93 -13.28 2.89 1.55
C GLU A 93 -12.91 1.72 2.45
N GLU A 94 -13.66 0.64 2.30
CA GLU A 94 -13.30 -0.62 2.92
C GLU A 94 -13.53 -1.71 1.88
N HIS A 95 -12.59 -2.62 1.75
CA HIS A 95 -12.64 -3.69 0.75
C HIS A 95 -12.52 -5.05 1.42
N THR A 96 -13.24 -6.03 0.89
CA THR A 96 -13.15 -7.40 1.36
C THR A 96 -13.04 -8.33 0.16
N VAL A 97 -12.04 -9.19 0.21
CA VAL A 97 -11.86 -10.26 -0.78
C VAL A 97 -11.69 -11.56 0.00
N GLY A 98 -12.68 -12.44 -0.10
CA GLY A 98 -12.70 -13.64 0.72
C GLY A 98 -12.78 -13.27 2.20
N ASP A 99 -11.81 -13.73 2.96
CA ASP A 99 -11.72 -13.42 4.39
C ASP A 99 -10.83 -12.22 4.69
N PHE A 100 -10.30 -11.58 3.67
CA PHE A 100 -9.34 -10.51 3.85
C PHE A 100 -10.01 -9.16 3.65
N THR A 101 -9.96 -8.32 4.68
CA THR A 101 -10.54 -6.97 4.65
C THR A 101 -9.44 -5.96 4.90
N TRP A 102 -9.45 -4.88 4.12
CA TRP A 102 -8.55 -3.76 4.40
C TRP A 102 -9.33 -2.46 4.27
N SER A 103 -8.79 -1.41 4.89
CA SER A 103 -9.40 -0.08 4.88
C SER A 103 -8.50 0.92 4.20
N VAL A 104 -9.11 1.78 3.38
CA VAL A 104 -8.42 2.93 2.80
C VAL A 104 -8.85 4.15 3.62
N LEU A 105 -7.87 4.87 4.14
CA LEU A 105 -8.10 6.08 4.92
C LEU A 105 -7.36 7.24 4.27
N ALA A 106 -7.71 8.45 4.70
CA ALA A 106 -6.98 9.64 4.28
C ALA A 106 -6.51 10.38 5.53
N ASP A 107 -5.31 10.94 5.45
CA ASP A 107 -4.81 11.77 6.54
C ASP A 107 -5.52 13.13 6.54
N PRO A 108 -5.25 14.03 7.51
CA PRO A 108 -5.95 15.30 7.56
C PRO A 108 -5.79 16.19 6.32
N ASP A 109 -4.76 15.97 5.52
CA ASP A 109 -4.54 16.72 4.28
C ASP A 109 -5.04 15.96 3.05
N GLY A 110 -5.67 14.79 3.23
CA GLY A 110 -6.25 14.05 2.13
C GLY A 110 -5.34 13.02 1.48
N ASN A 111 -4.17 12.74 2.06
CA ASN A 111 -3.28 11.73 1.52
C ASN A 111 -3.76 10.34 1.92
N GLU A 112 -3.93 9.47 0.94
CA GLU A 112 -4.48 8.14 1.21
C GLU A 112 -3.43 7.15 1.66
N PHE A 113 -3.84 6.25 2.53
CA PHE A 113 -3.04 5.12 2.96
C PHE A 113 -3.96 3.96 3.26
N CYS A 114 -3.41 2.75 3.24
CA CYS A 114 -4.18 1.54 3.49
C CYS A 114 -3.73 0.87 4.77
N LEU A 115 -4.69 0.38 5.53
CA LEU A 115 -4.44 -0.47 6.69
C LEU A 115 -5.00 -1.86 6.39
N ALA A 116 -4.18 -2.87 6.60
CA ALA A 116 -4.57 -4.26 6.36
C ALA A 116 -4.02 -5.13 7.47
N PRO A 117 -4.75 -6.21 7.81
CA PRO A 117 -4.18 -7.19 8.75
C PRO A 117 -2.95 -7.81 8.10
N GLY A 118 -1.92 -8.01 8.86
CA GLY A 118 -0.74 -8.58 8.30
C GLY A 118 0.21 -9.07 9.36
N HIS A 119 1.36 -9.45 8.91
CA HIS A 119 2.35 -10.11 9.78
C HIS A 119 3.65 -9.38 9.82
#